data_19e0e6b217d79f1cbe24aabc72e576df
#
_entry.id   19e0e6b217d79f1cbe24aabc72e576df
#
_cell.length_a   1.000
_cell.length_b   1.000
_cell.length_c   1.000
_cell.angle_alpha   90.00
_cell.angle_beta   90.00
_cell.angle_gamma   90.00
#
_symmetry.space_group_name_H-M   'P 1'
#
loop_
_entity.id
_entity.type
_entity.pdbx_description
1 polymer ?
#
loop_
_entity_poly.entity_id
_entity_poly.type
_entity_poly.pdbx_seq_one_letter_code
_entity_poly.pdbx_strand_id
1 'polypeptide(L)'
;MYVIGHDKTLTMALMLMDTKNVEILIVDDTPANLQLLAGILKDEGYKVRPASSGRIALDAIAKRLPDLILLDIKMPEMDGYEVCAALKGNPLTAPIPVLFISALTDVNDKLKAFSVGGLDYISKPFQFEEVKARVSTHLQLKALQNQMEQKIEEGINKIQALNQEILDTQREVILTLGEICETRSHETGLHVKRVADYSYLLAQLSGCADAELIKQASPMHDIGKVAIPDRILNKPGPLTPDEWEIMKTHSQLGFQMLSVSSRPLLNLAAIIAHQHHEKWDGSGYPQGLKGEDIHIAGRVTAIADVLDALGHKRCYKPAWELDKILALFKEERGKHFDPALIDLFFNHLDQFLAIIEHYRQFEHD
;
A
#
# COMPACT_ATOMS: atom_id res chain seq x y z
N MET A 1 -7.48 17.82 25.55
CA MET A 1 -7.31 17.17 26.88
C MET A 1 -7.75 15.72 26.73
N TYR A 2 -6.83 14.87 26.18
CA TYR A 2 -7.11 13.44 26.00
C TYR A 2 -6.83 12.75 27.34
N VAL A 3 -7.87 12.19 27.93
CA VAL A 3 -7.79 11.35 29.12
C VAL A 3 -7.17 10.02 28.68
N ILE A 4 -5.94 9.76 29.09
CA ILE A 4 -5.31 8.44 29.01
C ILE A 4 -6.04 7.57 30.02
N GLY A 5 -7.04 6.84 29.54
CA GLY A 5 -7.64 5.75 30.29
C GLY A 5 -6.56 4.68 30.52
N HIS A 6 -6.04 4.58 31.74
CA HIS A 6 -5.22 3.47 32.17
C HIS A 6 -6.06 2.20 31.98
N ASP A 7 -5.70 1.44 30.95
CA ASP A 7 -6.36 0.18 30.63
C ASP A 7 -6.05 -0.85 31.75
N LYS A 8 -6.96 -0.91 32.72
CA LYS A 8 -6.94 -1.91 33.78
C LYS A 8 -6.96 -3.34 33.22
N THR A 9 -7.39 -3.53 32.00
CA THR A 9 -7.38 -4.80 31.28
C THR A 9 -5.97 -5.28 30.98
N LEU A 10 -5.03 -4.37 30.70
CA LEU A 10 -3.62 -4.73 30.45
C LEU A 10 -2.93 -5.27 31.71
N THR A 11 -3.21 -4.67 32.84
CA THR A 11 -2.66 -5.12 34.17
C THR A 11 -3.26 -6.46 34.61
N MET A 12 -4.51 -6.74 34.26
CA MET A 12 -5.20 -7.99 34.61
C MET A 12 -4.85 -9.14 33.65
N ALA A 13 -4.56 -8.88 32.37
CA ALA A 13 -4.08 -9.89 31.43
C ALA A 13 -2.63 -10.32 31.71
N LEU A 14 -1.81 -9.45 32.30
CA LEU A 14 -0.46 -9.78 32.78
C LEU A 14 -0.44 -10.69 34.02
N MET A 15 -1.54 -10.77 34.76
CA MET A 15 -1.64 -11.61 35.96
C MET A 15 -2.17 -13.02 35.70
N LEU A 16 -2.67 -13.34 34.51
CA LEU A 16 -3.28 -14.61 34.15
C LEU A 16 -2.63 -15.24 32.91
N MET A 17 -1.31 -15.43 32.94
CA MET A 17 -0.73 -16.41 32.03
C MET A 17 -1.30 -17.78 32.35
N ASP A 18 -1.97 -18.41 31.38
CA ASP A 18 -2.34 -19.82 31.49
C ASP A 18 -1.07 -20.69 31.46
N THR A 19 -0.43 -20.84 32.61
CA THR A 19 0.81 -21.60 32.77
C THR A 19 0.66 -23.05 32.32
N LYS A 20 -0.58 -23.60 32.27
CA LYS A 20 -0.88 -24.97 31.86
C LYS A 20 -0.51 -25.31 30.45
N ASN A 21 -0.35 -24.30 29.59
CA ASN A 21 0.04 -24.49 28.18
C ASN A 21 1.49 -24.13 27.91
N VAL A 22 2.20 -23.52 28.84
CA VAL A 22 3.61 -23.13 28.67
C VAL A 22 4.51 -24.33 28.88
N GLU A 23 5.39 -24.61 27.94
CA GLU A 23 6.35 -25.71 27.97
C GLU A 23 7.79 -25.21 28.16
N ILE A 24 8.44 -25.68 29.22
CA ILE A 24 9.84 -25.37 29.54
C ILE A 24 10.69 -26.59 29.29
N LEU A 25 11.74 -26.44 28.48
CA LEU A 25 12.78 -27.44 28.30
C LEU A 25 13.88 -27.21 29.34
N ILE A 26 14.24 -28.24 30.08
CA ILE A 26 15.36 -28.23 31.04
C ILE A 26 16.45 -29.13 30.50
N VAL A 27 17.66 -28.60 30.39
CA VAL A 27 18.83 -29.32 29.86
C VAL A 27 19.94 -29.31 30.91
N ASP A 28 20.24 -30.47 31.49
CA ASP A 28 21.29 -30.67 32.52
C ASP A 28 21.73 -32.15 32.48
N ASP A 29 23.01 -32.42 32.53
CA ASP A 29 23.52 -33.80 32.49
C ASP A 29 23.34 -34.55 33.83
N THR A 30 22.99 -33.84 34.88
CA THR A 30 22.80 -34.38 36.24
C THR A 30 21.33 -34.71 36.52
N PRO A 31 20.92 -35.98 36.64
CA PRO A 31 19.52 -36.35 36.86
C PRO A 31 18.87 -35.69 38.07
N ALA A 32 19.61 -35.48 39.18
CA ALA A 32 19.14 -34.82 40.36
C ALA A 32 18.72 -33.37 40.10
N ASN A 33 19.46 -32.62 39.27
CA ASN A 33 19.14 -31.28 38.88
C ASN A 33 17.86 -31.24 38.03
N LEU A 34 17.71 -32.15 37.05
CA LEU A 34 16.52 -32.28 36.23
C LEU A 34 15.26 -32.54 37.10
N GLN A 35 15.36 -33.45 38.07
CA GLN A 35 14.24 -33.77 38.98
C GLN A 35 13.85 -32.57 39.85
N LEU A 36 14.85 -31.88 40.41
CA LEU A 36 14.61 -30.73 41.29
C LEU A 36 13.94 -29.59 40.54
N LEU A 37 14.52 -29.16 39.38
CA LEU A 37 13.97 -28.10 38.58
C LEU A 37 12.60 -28.46 37.98
N ALA A 38 12.41 -29.72 37.57
CA ALA A 38 11.13 -30.21 37.10
C ALA A 38 10.05 -30.17 38.19
N GLY A 39 10.41 -30.47 39.43
CA GLY A 39 9.51 -30.32 40.60
C GLY A 39 9.07 -28.87 40.78
N ILE A 40 10.06 -27.97 40.91
CA ILE A 40 9.82 -26.52 41.09
C ILE A 40 8.87 -25.96 40.02
N LEU A 41 9.11 -26.28 38.76
CA LEU A 41 8.33 -25.70 37.63
C LEU A 41 6.96 -26.36 37.44
N LYS A 42 6.83 -27.66 37.77
CA LYS A 42 5.53 -28.35 37.74
C LYS A 42 4.61 -27.85 38.84
N ASP A 43 5.14 -27.53 40.03
CA ASP A 43 4.37 -26.95 41.15
C ASP A 43 3.80 -25.57 40.76
N GLU A 44 4.47 -24.83 39.85
CA GLU A 44 3.96 -23.57 39.25
C GLU A 44 3.01 -23.78 38.06
N GLY A 45 2.71 -25.03 37.70
CA GLY A 45 1.76 -25.38 36.66
C GLY A 45 2.36 -25.48 35.23
N TYR A 46 3.67 -25.34 35.07
CA TYR A 46 4.32 -25.45 33.74
C TYR A 46 4.43 -26.89 33.27
N LYS A 47 4.36 -27.10 31.94
CA LYS A 47 4.76 -28.37 31.31
C LYS A 47 6.27 -28.38 31.21
N VAL A 48 6.88 -29.46 31.70
CA VAL A 48 8.33 -29.59 31.77
C VAL A 48 8.81 -30.78 30.96
N ARG A 49 9.77 -30.54 30.07
CA ARG A 49 10.44 -31.56 29.29
C ARG A 49 11.94 -31.58 29.65
N PRO A 50 12.42 -32.69 30.28
CA PRO A 50 13.84 -32.81 30.59
C PRO A 50 14.64 -33.36 29.41
N ALA A 51 15.89 -32.92 29.27
CA ALA A 51 16.89 -33.43 28.36
C ALA A 51 18.23 -33.58 29.09
N SER A 52 18.85 -34.74 29.00
CA SER A 52 20.10 -35.06 29.71
C SER A 52 21.39 -34.73 28.95
N SER A 53 21.28 -34.08 27.76
CA SER A 53 22.44 -33.62 27.00
C SER A 53 22.02 -32.54 25.95
N GLY A 54 23.00 -31.78 25.47
CA GLY A 54 22.77 -30.78 24.42
C GLY A 54 22.19 -31.37 23.14
N ARG A 55 22.67 -32.57 22.73
CA ARG A 55 22.18 -33.27 21.55
C ARG A 55 20.70 -33.66 21.67
N ILE A 56 20.32 -34.26 22.79
CA ILE A 56 18.93 -34.63 23.09
C ILE A 56 18.04 -33.37 23.11
N ALA A 57 18.55 -32.27 23.65
CA ALA A 57 17.84 -31.00 23.67
C ALA A 57 17.55 -30.49 22.25
N LEU A 58 18.55 -30.43 21.36
CA LEU A 58 18.39 -30.00 19.98
C LEU A 58 17.41 -30.90 19.20
N ASP A 59 17.50 -32.22 19.37
CA ASP A 59 16.59 -33.20 18.74
C ASP A 59 15.14 -33.03 19.27
N ALA A 60 14.99 -32.71 20.54
CA ALA A 60 13.69 -32.44 21.15
C ALA A 60 13.06 -31.11 20.66
N ILE A 61 13.87 -30.07 20.50
CA ILE A 61 13.46 -28.77 19.99
C ILE A 61 13.06 -28.86 18.52
N ALA A 62 13.78 -29.64 17.71
CA ALA A 62 13.44 -29.87 16.30
C ALA A 62 12.04 -30.50 16.12
N LYS A 63 11.58 -31.30 17.09
CA LYS A 63 10.25 -31.92 17.07
C LYS A 63 9.17 -30.96 17.57
N ARG A 64 9.47 -30.16 18.57
CA ARG A 64 8.54 -29.21 19.16
C ARG A 64 9.30 -28.09 19.88
N LEU A 65 8.98 -26.85 19.55
CA LEU A 65 9.59 -25.66 20.14
C LEU A 65 9.07 -25.46 21.57
N PRO A 66 9.94 -25.26 22.57
CA PRO A 66 9.54 -24.87 23.93
C PRO A 66 9.32 -23.36 24.02
N ASP A 67 8.63 -22.92 25.05
CA ASP A 67 8.43 -21.49 25.34
C ASP A 67 9.64 -20.87 26.03
N LEU A 68 10.43 -21.65 26.77
CA LEU A 68 11.64 -21.25 27.45
C LEU A 68 12.57 -22.43 27.63
N ILE A 69 13.90 -22.18 27.63
CA ILE A 69 14.92 -23.20 27.86
C ILE A 69 15.73 -22.82 29.13
N LEU A 70 15.83 -23.75 30.06
CA LEU A 70 16.81 -23.74 31.14
C LEU A 70 17.97 -24.63 30.71
N LEU A 71 19.17 -24.10 30.60
CA LEU A 71 20.31 -24.75 29.95
C LEU A 71 21.55 -24.74 30.84
N ASP A 72 21.98 -25.94 31.31
CA ASP A 72 23.27 -26.03 31.99
C ASP A 72 24.43 -25.72 31.05
N ILE A 73 25.41 -24.99 31.57
CA ILE A 73 26.60 -24.62 30.80
C ILE A 73 27.56 -25.80 30.67
N LYS A 74 27.78 -26.55 31.77
CA LYS A 74 28.80 -27.61 31.83
C LYS A 74 28.17 -28.98 31.57
N MET A 75 28.19 -29.41 30.33
CA MET A 75 27.73 -30.72 29.90
C MET A 75 28.78 -31.44 29.08
N PRO A 76 28.86 -32.79 29.12
CA PRO A 76 29.74 -33.61 28.26
C PRO A 76 29.38 -33.46 26.78
N GLU A 77 30.35 -33.63 25.89
CA GLU A 77 30.24 -33.63 24.43
C GLU A 77 29.87 -32.29 23.81
N MET A 78 28.78 -31.66 24.28
CA MET A 78 28.28 -30.37 23.77
C MET A 78 27.92 -29.51 24.97
N ASP A 79 28.64 -28.39 25.15
CA ASP A 79 28.37 -27.46 26.24
C ASP A 79 27.13 -26.58 25.98
N GLY A 80 26.64 -25.92 27.04
CA GLY A 80 25.46 -25.07 26.91
C GLY A 80 25.64 -23.84 26.00
N TYR A 81 26.87 -23.36 25.85
CA TYR A 81 27.15 -22.25 24.93
C TYR A 81 27.01 -22.69 23.48
N GLU A 82 27.48 -23.90 23.12
CA GLU A 82 27.35 -24.47 21.79
C GLU A 82 25.88 -24.73 21.45
N VAL A 83 25.08 -25.25 22.41
CA VAL A 83 23.62 -25.43 22.24
C VAL A 83 22.95 -24.07 21.99
N CYS A 84 23.26 -23.07 22.82
CA CYS A 84 22.67 -21.73 22.66
C CYS A 84 23.04 -21.09 21.31
N ALA A 85 24.30 -21.17 20.92
CA ALA A 85 24.75 -20.66 19.63
C ALA A 85 24.04 -21.33 18.43
N ALA A 86 23.86 -22.67 18.50
CA ALA A 86 23.10 -23.39 17.48
C ALA A 86 21.63 -22.92 17.40
N LEU A 87 20.99 -22.71 18.56
CA LEU A 87 19.60 -22.19 18.62
C LEU A 87 19.48 -20.78 18.07
N LYS A 88 20.41 -19.88 18.43
CA LYS A 88 20.38 -18.48 18.00
C LYS A 88 20.78 -18.31 16.52
N GLY A 89 21.50 -19.29 15.95
CA GLY A 89 21.82 -19.32 14.52
C GLY A 89 20.66 -19.75 13.60
N ASN A 90 19.58 -20.28 14.15
CA ASN A 90 18.39 -20.70 13.38
C ASN A 90 17.22 -19.76 13.63
N PRO A 91 16.67 -19.09 12.56
CA PRO A 91 15.56 -18.14 12.70
C PRO A 91 14.32 -18.67 13.44
N LEU A 92 14.03 -19.97 13.34
CA LEU A 92 12.88 -20.59 14.02
C LEU A 92 13.08 -20.75 15.52
N THR A 93 14.31 -20.94 15.98
CA THR A 93 14.63 -21.18 17.40
C THR A 93 15.26 -19.96 18.08
N ALA A 94 15.78 -18.99 17.31
CA ALA A 94 16.40 -17.77 17.82
C ALA A 94 15.52 -16.98 18.79
N PRO A 95 14.17 -16.88 18.60
CA PRO A 95 13.28 -16.15 19.52
C PRO A 95 13.06 -16.84 20.85
N ILE A 96 13.45 -18.12 21.03
CA ILE A 96 13.23 -18.85 22.28
C ILE A 96 14.15 -18.28 23.37
N PRO A 97 13.62 -17.85 24.53
CA PRO A 97 14.43 -17.40 25.64
C PRO A 97 15.24 -18.55 26.23
N VAL A 98 16.55 -18.32 26.38
CA VAL A 98 17.49 -19.26 26.99
C VAL A 98 18.02 -18.64 28.28
N LEU A 99 17.80 -19.31 29.41
CA LEU A 99 18.35 -18.98 30.71
C LEU A 99 19.40 -20.01 31.05
N PHE A 100 20.62 -19.56 31.25
CA PHE A 100 21.70 -20.46 31.63
C PHE A 100 21.61 -20.88 33.08
N ILE A 101 22.02 -22.11 33.37
CA ILE A 101 22.20 -22.66 34.73
C ILE A 101 23.69 -22.81 34.94
N SER A 102 24.23 -22.26 36.04
CA SER A 102 25.67 -22.26 36.24
C SER A 102 26.07 -22.26 37.71
N ALA A 103 27.12 -23.00 38.02
CA ALA A 103 27.86 -22.88 39.30
C ALA A 103 28.89 -21.74 39.27
N LEU A 104 28.95 -20.96 38.16
CA LEU A 104 30.04 -20.06 37.88
C LEU A 104 29.87 -18.74 38.63
N THR A 105 30.93 -18.38 39.35
CA THR A 105 31.05 -17.11 40.07
C THR A 105 31.86 -16.08 39.24
N ASP A 106 32.50 -16.50 38.14
CA ASP A 106 33.37 -15.65 37.32
C ASP A 106 32.55 -14.76 36.37
N VAL A 107 32.95 -13.48 36.31
CA VAL A 107 32.35 -12.45 35.47
C VAL A 107 32.50 -12.79 33.98
N ASN A 108 33.64 -13.40 33.60
CA ASN A 108 33.92 -13.75 32.20
C ASN A 108 32.94 -14.80 31.65
N ASP A 109 32.56 -15.78 32.48
CA ASP A 109 31.60 -16.82 32.07
C ASP A 109 30.19 -16.21 31.88
N LYS A 110 29.80 -15.25 32.68
CA LYS A 110 28.53 -14.53 32.53
C LYS A 110 28.53 -13.70 31.24
N LEU A 111 29.62 -12.99 30.93
CA LEU A 111 29.75 -12.24 29.68
C LEU A 111 29.66 -13.17 28.46
N LYS A 112 30.28 -14.35 28.51
CA LYS A 112 30.18 -15.36 27.47
C LYS A 112 28.74 -15.85 27.28
N ALA A 113 28.00 -16.09 28.34
CA ALA A 113 26.59 -16.49 28.28
C ALA A 113 25.72 -15.48 27.52
N PHE A 114 25.88 -14.20 27.80
CA PHE A 114 25.18 -13.14 27.07
C PHE A 114 25.63 -12.99 25.60
N SER A 115 26.95 -13.14 25.34
CA SER A 115 27.51 -12.99 23.98
C SER A 115 26.99 -14.05 23.00
N VAL A 116 26.64 -15.25 23.46
CA VAL A 116 26.05 -16.31 22.64
C VAL A 116 24.51 -16.22 22.55
N GLY A 117 23.89 -15.19 23.13
CA GLY A 117 22.47 -14.92 23.04
C GLY A 117 21.60 -15.45 24.19
N GLY A 118 22.22 -15.86 25.30
CA GLY A 118 21.49 -16.13 26.55
C GLY A 118 20.91 -14.85 27.13
N LEU A 119 19.72 -14.92 27.70
CA LEU A 119 19.02 -13.77 28.25
C LEU A 119 19.27 -13.53 29.73
N ASP A 120 19.55 -14.59 30.47
CA ASP A 120 19.78 -14.53 31.91
C ASP A 120 20.50 -15.78 32.38
N TYR A 121 20.84 -15.84 33.68
CA TYR A 121 21.43 -17.04 34.33
C TYR A 121 20.82 -17.28 35.70
N ILE A 122 20.83 -18.56 36.13
CA ILE A 122 20.41 -19.03 37.43
C ILE A 122 21.63 -19.71 38.10
N SER A 123 21.96 -19.30 39.31
CA SER A 123 23.10 -19.86 40.05
C SER A 123 22.79 -21.18 40.72
N LYS A 124 23.76 -22.11 40.68
CA LYS A 124 23.74 -23.34 41.54
C LYS A 124 24.41 -23.00 42.90
N PRO A 125 23.89 -23.42 44.08
CA PRO A 125 22.69 -24.22 44.24
C PRO A 125 21.39 -23.46 44.01
N PHE A 126 20.38 -24.15 43.48
CA PHE A 126 19.10 -23.56 43.11
C PHE A 126 18.35 -23.04 44.32
N GLN A 127 17.89 -21.78 44.24
CA GLN A 127 16.90 -21.22 45.11
C GLN A 127 15.55 -21.20 44.43
N PHE A 128 14.55 -21.80 45.06
CA PHE A 128 13.19 -21.93 44.52
C PHE A 128 12.62 -20.62 44.00
N GLU A 129 12.68 -19.58 44.82
CA GLU A 129 12.15 -18.25 44.48
C GLU A 129 12.92 -17.56 43.32
N GLU A 130 14.25 -17.79 43.19
CA GLU A 130 15.02 -17.25 42.09
C GLU A 130 14.64 -17.91 40.75
N VAL A 131 14.52 -19.24 40.69
CA VAL A 131 14.10 -19.98 39.52
C VAL A 131 12.73 -19.52 39.06
N LYS A 132 11.77 -19.48 40.00
CA LYS A 132 10.40 -19.02 39.72
C LYS A 132 10.36 -17.59 39.18
N ALA A 133 11.01 -16.64 39.86
CA ALA A 133 10.99 -15.23 39.47
C ALA A 133 11.59 -15.01 38.06
N ARG A 134 12.77 -15.60 37.76
CA ARG A 134 13.42 -15.44 36.48
C ARG A 134 12.61 -16.07 35.35
N VAL A 135 12.15 -17.31 35.51
CA VAL A 135 11.33 -17.99 34.49
C VAL A 135 10.06 -17.21 34.21
N SER A 136 9.32 -16.82 35.26
CA SER A 136 8.10 -16.03 35.12
C SER A 136 8.34 -14.71 34.38
N THR A 137 9.39 -13.98 34.76
CA THR A 137 9.74 -12.69 34.13
C THR A 137 10.01 -12.84 32.64
N HIS A 138 10.82 -13.83 32.25
CA HIS A 138 11.16 -14.01 30.83
C HIS A 138 10.00 -14.53 29.99
N LEU A 139 9.14 -15.37 30.55
CA LEU A 139 7.91 -15.79 29.87
C LEU A 139 6.93 -14.63 29.69
N GLN A 140 6.78 -13.77 30.71
CA GLN A 140 5.95 -12.57 30.61
C GLN A 140 6.47 -11.58 29.55
N LEU A 141 7.79 -11.34 29.52
CA LEU A 141 8.42 -10.50 28.50
C LEU A 141 8.17 -11.03 27.09
N LYS A 142 8.33 -12.34 26.89
CA LYS A 142 8.05 -12.98 25.60
C LYS A 142 6.57 -12.86 25.20
N ALA A 143 5.67 -13.11 26.13
CA ALA A 143 4.22 -12.96 25.86
C ALA A 143 3.85 -11.53 25.50
N LEU A 144 4.41 -10.53 26.20
CA LEU A 144 4.21 -9.12 25.89
C LEU A 144 4.77 -8.75 24.50
N GLN A 145 5.97 -9.25 24.18
CA GLN A 145 6.57 -9.02 22.86
C GLN A 145 5.69 -9.59 21.75
N ASN A 146 5.24 -10.85 21.86
CA ASN A 146 4.35 -11.48 20.88
C ASN A 146 3.03 -10.69 20.72
N GLN A 147 2.47 -10.21 21.83
CA GLN A 147 1.25 -9.40 21.79
C GLN A 147 1.48 -8.04 21.11
N MET A 148 2.64 -7.41 21.31
CA MET A 148 2.99 -6.17 20.64
C MET A 148 3.17 -6.39 19.14
N GLU A 149 3.88 -7.45 18.72
CA GLU A 149 4.07 -7.82 17.33
C GLU A 149 2.73 -8.03 16.62
N GLN A 150 1.81 -8.78 17.24
CA GLN A 150 0.45 -8.98 16.72
C GLN A 150 -0.31 -7.65 16.56
N LYS A 151 -0.27 -6.77 17.57
CA LYS A 151 -0.95 -5.47 17.49
C LYS A 151 -0.37 -4.55 16.41
N ILE A 152 0.95 -4.63 16.18
CA ILE A 152 1.61 -3.89 15.09
C ILE A 152 1.10 -4.41 13.75
N GLU A 153 1.05 -5.72 13.55
CA GLU A 153 0.55 -6.32 12.31
C GLU A 153 -0.92 -5.97 12.05
N GLU A 154 -1.78 -6.08 13.06
CA GLU A 154 -3.18 -5.64 12.98
C GLU A 154 -3.30 -4.15 12.63
N GLY A 155 -2.44 -3.31 13.23
CA GLY A 155 -2.37 -1.87 12.95
C GLY A 155 -1.95 -1.56 11.51
N ILE A 156 -0.93 -2.25 10.99
CA ILE A 156 -0.47 -2.11 9.61
C ILE A 156 -1.58 -2.48 8.62
N ASN A 157 -2.23 -3.61 8.83
CA ASN A 157 -3.33 -4.08 7.99
C ASN A 157 -4.50 -3.08 7.97
N LYS A 158 -4.84 -2.52 9.13
CA LYS A 158 -5.89 -1.49 9.22
C LYS A 158 -5.52 -0.20 8.51
N ILE A 159 -4.28 0.25 8.63
CA ILE A 159 -3.80 1.45 7.92
C ILE A 159 -3.84 1.23 6.41
N GLN A 160 -3.43 0.06 5.92
CA GLN A 160 -3.49 -0.26 4.49
C GLN A 160 -4.93 -0.26 3.97
N ALA A 161 -5.88 -0.86 4.70
CA ALA A 161 -7.29 -0.88 4.33
C ALA A 161 -7.89 0.54 4.29
N LEU A 162 -7.60 1.39 5.30
CA LEU A 162 -8.06 2.77 5.33
C LEU A 162 -7.45 3.62 4.21
N ASN A 163 -6.18 3.42 3.89
CA ASN A 163 -5.55 4.12 2.77
C ASN A 163 -6.20 3.75 1.43
N GLN A 164 -6.54 2.48 1.23
CA GLN A 164 -7.24 2.06 0.02
C GLN A 164 -8.64 2.69 -0.06
N GLU A 165 -9.40 2.68 1.02
CA GLU A 165 -10.73 3.32 1.09
C GLU A 165 -10.66 4.83 0.78
N ILE A 166 -9.64 5.52 1.28
CA ILE A 166 -9.42 6.94 0.98
C ILE A 166 -9.15 7.14 -0.52
N LEU A 167 -8.30 6.31 -1.13
CA LEU A 167 -7.98 6.41 -2.56
C LEU A 167 -9.21 6.13 -3.42
N ASP A 168 -10.01 5.15 -3.07
CA ASP A 168 -11.23 4.80 -3.80
C ASP A 168 -12.27 5.92 -3.68
N THR A 169 -12.44 6.48 -2.47
CA THR A 169 -13.33 7.63 -2.25
C THR A 169 -12.87 8.88 -3.02
N GLN A 170 -11.56 9.15 -3.04
CA GLN A 170 -11.02 10.26 -3.85
C GLN A 170 -11.32 10.09 -5.33
N ARG A 171 -11.15 8.88 -5.87
CA ARG A 171 -11.46 8.56 -7.27
C ARG A 171 -12.95 8.79 -7.57
N GLU A 172 -13.83 8.30 -6.71
CA GLU A 172 -15.28 8.45 -6.87
C GLU A 172 -15.69 9.94 -6.87
N VAL A 173 -15.16 10.73 -5.92
CA VAL A 173 -15.45 12.17 -5.85
C VAL A 173 -14.98 12.89 -7.12
N ILE A 174 -13.79 12.58 -7.64
CA ILE A 174 -13.27 13.22 -8.85
C ILE A 174 -14.13 12.88 -10.06
N LEU A 175 -14.47 11.60 -10.24
CA LEU A 175 -15.37 11.19 -11.33
C LEU A 175 -16.73 11.88 -11.23
N THR A 176 -17.32 11.91 -10.04
CA THR A 176 -18.61 12.58 -9.80
C THR A 176 -18.55 14.07 -10.12
N LEU A 177 -17.47 14.77 -9.73
CA LEU A 177 -17.28 16.18 -10.07
C LEU A 177 -17.16 16.40 -11.59
N GLY A 178 -16.40 15.53 -12.28
CA GLY A 178 -16.31 15.54 -13.75
C GLY A 178 -17.68 15.31 -14.39
N GLU A 179 -18.43 14.30 -13.94
CA GLU A 179 -19.79 14.01 -14.43
C GLU A 179 -20.77 15.17 -14.22
N ILE A 180 -20.73 15.84 -13.06
CA ILE A 180 -21.57 17.01 -12.77
C ILE A 180 -21.23 18.15 -13.74
N CYS A 181 -19.95 18.38 -14.02
CA CYS A 181 -19.54 19.42 -14.97
C CYS A 181 -20.03 19.14 -16.38
N GLU A 182 -19.92 17.89 -16.85
CA GLU A 182 -20.35 17.47 -18.18
C GLU A 182 -21.88 17.44 -18.29
N THR A 183 -22.62 17.12 -17.24
CA THR A 183 -24.09 17.19 -17.24
C THR A 183 -24.61 18.58 -17.58
N ARG A 184 -23.88 19.66 -17.22
CA ARG A 184 -24.24 21.02 -17.61
C ARG A 184 -24.11 21.29 -19.12
N SER A 185 -23.19 20.59 -19.81
CA SER A 185 -22.99 20.68 -21.26
C SER A 185 -23.79 19.64 -22.05
N HIS A 186 -24.75 18.96 -21.41
CA HIS A 186 -25.54 17.88 -22.02
C HIS A 186 -24.69 16.70 -22.52
N GLU A 187 -23.52 16.50 -21.96
CA GLU A 187 -22.71 15.29 -22.18
C GLU A 187 -23.04 14.23 -21.12
N THR A 188 -22.79 12.97 -21.43
CA THR A 188 -23.10 11.87 -20.52
C THR A 188 -21.93 11.63 -19.57
N GLY A 189 -22.21 11.21 -18.32
CA GLY A 189 -21.16 10.83 -17.35
C GLY A 189 -20.21 9.74 -17.84
N LEU A 190 -20.64 8.94 -18.83
CA LEU A 190 -19.79 7.91 -19.46
C LEU A 190 -18.63 8.55 -20.27
N HIS A 191 -18.78 9.77 -20.82
CA HIS A 191 -17.71 10.48 -21.49
C HIS A 191 -16.48 10.62 -20.60
N VAL A 192 -16.66 11.09 -19.38
CA VAL A 192 -15.57 11.28 -18.42
C VAL A 192 -14.79 9.99 -18.15
N LYS A 193 -15.50 8.88 -18.02
CA LYS A 193 -14.90 7.56 -17.79
C LYS A 193 -14.13 7.07 -19.01
N ARG A 194 -14.70 7.23 -20.20
CA ARG A 194 -14.05 6.83 -21.47
C ARG A 194 -12.79 7.65 -21.73
N VAL A 195 -12.85 8.97 -21.54
CA VAL A 195 -11.68 9.85 -21.66
C VAL A 195 -10.57 9.43 -20.68
N ALA A 196 -10.94 9.05 -19.45
CA ALA A 196 -9.96 8.55 -18.49
C ALA A 196 -9.28 7.25 -18.93
N ASP A 197 -10.05 6.29 -19.47
CA ASP A 197 -9.52 5.01 -19.91
C ASP A 197 -8.67 5.15 -21.19
N TYR A 198 -9.09 5.97 -22.17
CA TYR A 198 -8.27 6.27 -23.37
C TYR A 198 -6.98 6.99 -23.01
N SER A 199 -7.04 7.99 -22.10
CA SER A 199 -5.86 8.73 -21.64
C SER A 199 -4.88 7.80 -20.93
N TYR A 200 -5.39 6.92 -20.07
CA TYR A 200 -4.58 5.89 -19.38
C TYR A 200 -3.88 4.98 -20.35
N LEU A 201 -4.64 4.38 -21.29
CA LEU A 201 -4.09 3.45 -22.26
C LEU A 201 -2.97 4.10 -23.09
N LEU A 202 -3.22 5.31 -23.61
CA LEU A 202 -2.25 6.02 -24.43
C LEU A 202 -1.00 6.43 -23.64
N ALA A 203 -1.17 6.88 -22.40
CA ALA A 203 -0.06 7.19 -21.49
C ALA A 203 0.77 5.94 -21.17
N GLN A 204 0.12 4.81 -20.89
CA GLN A 204 0.80 3.54 -20.64
C GLN A 204 1.60 3.07 -21.85
N LEU A 205 1.01 3.10 -23.04
CA LEU A 205 1.68 2.74 -24.31
C LEU A 205 2.86 3.65 -24.64
N SER A 206 2.81 4.92 -24.24
CA SER A 206 3.91 5.86 -24.40
C SER A 206 5.06 5.66 -23.40
N GLY A 207 4.92 4.74 -22.42
CA GLY A 207 5.90 4.52 -21.35
C GLY A 207 5.87 5.60 -20.26
N CYS A 208 4.81 6.40 -20.17
CA CYS A 208 4.67 7.43 -19.14
C CYS A 208 4.51 6.80 -17.75
N ALA A 209 5.40 7.15 -16.82
CA ALA A 209 5.35 6.63 -15.44
C ALA A 209 4.08 7.05 -14.66
N ASP A 210 3.50 8.20 -15.03
CA ASP A 210 2.34 8.78 -14.38
C ASP A 210 1.00 8.38 -15.02
N ALA A 211 0.95 7.29 -15.80
CA ALA A 211 -0.25 6.87 -16.53
C ALA A 211 -1.49 6.73 -15.61
N GLU A 212 -1.34 6.11 -14.44
CA GLU A 212 -2.44 5.98 -13.47
C GLU A 212 -2.88 7.34 -12.91
N LEU A 213 -1.94 8.25 -12.68
CA LEU A 213 -2.26 9.60 -12.23
C LEU A 213 -2.99 10.40 -13.32
N ILE A 214 -2.62 10.22 -14.59
CA ILE A 214 -3.32 10.80 -15.76
C ILE A 214 -4.75 10.26 -15.83
N LYS A 215 -4.95 8.96 -15.65
CA LYS A 215 -6.29 8.36 -15.58
C LYS A 215 -7.19 9.03 -14.55
N GLN A 216 -6.64 9.30 -13.36
CA GLN A 216 -7.37 9.91 -12.26
C GLN A 216 -7.59 11.42 -12.44
N ALA A 217 -6.71 12.10 -13.15
CA ALA A 217 -6.75 13.55 -13.34
C ALA A 217 -7.57 13.98 -14.56
N SER A 218 -7.57 13.21 -15.65
CA SER A 218 -8.26 13.56 -16.91
C SER A 218 -9.78 13.76 -16.80
N PRO A 219 -10.52 13.15 -15.85
CA PRO A 219 -11.92 13.47 -15.60
C PRO A 219 -12.20 14.94 -15.33
N MET A 220 -11.19 15.69 -14.90
CA MET A 220 -11.34 17.12 -14.57
C MET A 220 -10.90 18.06 -15.69
N HIS A 221 -10.65 17.56 -16.92
CA HIS A 221 -10.15 18.39 -18.03
C HIS A 221 -11.05 19.60 -18.31
N ASP A 222 -12.35 19.40 -18.21
CA ASP A 222 -13.37 20.39 -18.53
C ASP A 222 -14.02 21.07 -17.30
N ILE A 223 -13.43 20.93 -16.09
CA ILE A 223 -13.99 21.49 -14.84
C ILE A 223 -14.29 23.01 -14.94
N GLY A 224 -13.53 23.73 -15.73
CA GLY A 224 -13.71 25.15 -15.94
C GLY A 224 -14.99 25.54 -16.68
N LYS A 225 -15.67 24.59 -17.35
CA LYS A 225 -16.99 24.81 -17.95
C LYS A 225 -18.04 25.25 -16.92
N VAL A 226 -17.81 24.95 -15.63
CA VAL A 226 -18.69 25.40 -14.54
C VAL A 226 -18.80 26.90 -14.43
N ALA A 227 -17.81 27.65 -14.89
CA ALA A 227 -17.80 29.11 -14.89
C ALA A 227 -18.28 29.73 -16.21
N ILE A 228 -18.56 28.94 -17.23
CA ILE A 228 -19.08 29.45 -18.51
C ILE A 228 -20.58 29.69 -18.37
N PRO A 229 -21.07 30.87 -18.84
CA PRO A 229 -22.51 31.19 -18.79
C PRO A 229 -23.36 30.21 -19.60
N ASP A 230 -24.50 29.77 -19.07
CA ASP A 230 -25.37 28.78 -19.73
C ASP A 230 -25.82 29.18 -21.13
N ARG A 231 -26.05 30.49 -21.37
CA ARG A 231 -26.39 31.02 -22.69
C ARG A 231 -25.35 30.75 -23.77
N ILE A 232 -24.08 30.52 -23.38
CA ILE A 232 -22.98 30.19 -24.28
C ILE A 232 -22.77 28.67 -24.27
N LEU A 233 -22.68 28.06 -23.09
CA LEU A 233 -22.44 26.64 -22.93
C LEU A 233 -23.50 25.78 -23.64
N ASN A 234 -24.78 26.17 -23.48
CA ASN A 234 -25.94 25.43 -23.99
C ASN A 234 -26.60 26.11 -25.20
N LYS A 235 -25.88 26.94 -25.94
CA LYS A 235 -26.44 27.63 -27.10
C LYS A 235 -26.86 26.64 -28.19
N PRO A 236 -28.12 26.66 -28.64
CA PRO A 236 -28.58 25.83 -29.72
C PRO A 236 -28.09 26.38 -31.08
N GLY A 237 -26.85 26.06 -31.46
CA GLY A 237 -26.25 26.51 -32.71
C GLY A 237 -24.79 26.94 -32.54
N PRO A 238 -24.15 27.40 -33.64
CA PRO A 238 -22.75 27.81 -33.60
C PRO A 238 -22.56 29.06 -32.73
N LEU A 239 -21.42 29.10 -32.04
CA LEU A 239 -20.99 30.26 -31.24
C LEU A 239 -20.52 31.37 -32.17
N THR A 240 -20.83 32.65 -31.80
CA THR A 240 -20.18 33.77 -32.45
C THR A 240 -18.69 33.85 -32.08
N PRO A 241 -17.87 34.62 -32.81
CA PRO A 241 -16.46 34.80 -32.45
C PRO A 241 -16.26 35.23 -31.00
N ASP A 242 -17.04 36.20 -30.51
CA ASP A 242 -16.94 36.68 -29.11
C ASP A 242 -17.36 35.61 -28.10
N GLU A 243 -18.40 34.86 -28.39
CA GLU A 243 -18.83 33.72 -27.53
C GLU A 243 -17.80 32.60 -27.53
N TRP A 244 -17.12 32.37 -28.66
CA TRP A 244 -16.05 31.39 -28.74
C TRP A 244 -14.83 31.79 -27.87
N GLU A 245 -14.46 33.10 -27.88
CA GLU A 245 -13.41 33.58 -26.97
C GLU A 245 -13.77 33.33 -25.50
N ILE A 246 -15.06 33.53 -25.10
CA ILE A 246 -15.53 33.22 -23.76
C ILE A 246 -15.46 31.70 -23.51
N MET A 247 -15.91 30.88 -24.45
CA MET A 247 -15.86 29.42 -24.32
C MET A 247 -14.43 28.91 -24.08
N LYS A 248 -13.45 29.41 -24.82
CA LYS A 248 -12.03 29.02 -24.64
C LYS A 248 -11.47 29.30 -23.25
N THR A 249 -12.10 30.24 -22.51
CA THR A 249 -11.63 30.56 -21.15
C THR A 249 -11.79 29.42 -20.16
N HIS A 250 -12.62 28.37 -20.45
CA HIS A 250 -12.78 27.23 -19.54
C HIS A 250 -11.45 26.55 -19.20
N SER A 251 -10.52 26.48 -20.17
CA SER A 251 -9.20 25.86 -19.94
C SER A 251 -8.40 26.65 -18.89
N GLN A 252 -8.37 27.97 -19.00
CA GLN A 252 -7.71 28.85 -18.03
C GLN A 252 -8.41 28.85 -16.67
N LEU A 253 -9.75 28.87 -16.66
CA LEU A 253 -10.55 28.84 -15.44
C LEU A 253 -10.39 27.50 -14.70
N GLY A 254 -10.39 26.38 -15.43
CA GLY A 254 -10.11 25.05 -14.86
C GLY A 254 -8.73 24.99 -14.21
N PHE A 255 -7.69 25.50 -14.88
CA PHE A 255 -6.35 25.63 -14.31
C PHE A 255 -6.38 26.44 -13.00
N GLN A 256 -7.01 27.60 -12.99
CA GLN A 256 -7.09 28.45 -11.80
C GLN A 256 -7.79 27.77 -10.63
N MET A 257 -8.87 27.02 -10.89
CA MET A 257 -9.62 26.30 -9.87
C MET A 257 -8.80 25.17 -9.23
N LEU A 258 -8.02 24.44 -10.02
CA LEU A 258 -7.27 23.25 -9.57
C LEU A 258 -5.89 23.59 -9.01
N SER A 259 -5.25 24.66 -9.49
CA SER A 259 -3.88 25.05 -9.10
C SER A 259 -3.75 25.60 -7.67
N VAL A 260 -4.82 25.74 -6.93
CA VAL A 260 -4.82 26.17 -5.52
C VAL A 260 -4.23 25.10 -4.59
N SER A 261 -4.11 23.87 -5.06
CA SER A 261 -3.59 22.73 -4.31
C SER A 261 -2.20 22.32 -4.80
N SER A 262 -1.32 21.95 -3.87
CA SER A 262 0.01 21.39 -4.21
C SER A 262 0.00 19.85 -4.33
N ARG A 263 -1.16 19.20 -4.26
CA ARG A 263 -1.23 17.74 -4.36
C ARG A 263 -1.01 17.30 -5.80
N PRO A 264 -0.19 16.23 -6.04
CA PRO A 264 0.19 15.79 -7.39
C PRO A 264 -1.01 15.60 -8.32
N LEU A 265 -2.07 14.98 -7.84
CA LEU A 265 -3.29 14.73 -8.62
C LEU A 265 -3.96 16.02 -9.12
N LEU A 266 -4.15 17.01 -8.24
CA LEU A 266 -4.78 18.27 -8.60
C LEU A 266 -3.86 19.16 -9.45
N ASN A 267 -2.55 19.10 -9.23
CA ASN A 267 -1.58 19.76 -10.10
C ASN A 267 -1.62 19.19 -11.53
N LEU A 268 -1.66 17.87 -11.67
CA LEU A 268 -1.74 17.24 -12.99
C LEU A 268 -3.08 17.54 -13.66
N ALA A 269 -4.18 17.52 -12.91
CA ALA A 269 -5.50 17.90 -13.40
C ALA A 269 -5.53 19.37 -13.87
N ALA A 270 -4.88 20.28 -13.13
CA ALA A 270 -4.73 21.68 -13.56
C ALA A 270 -3.99 21.79 -14.88
N ILE A 271 -2.88 21.05 -15.06
CA ILE A 271 -2.13 21.00 -16.32
C ILE A 271 -3.01 20.46 -17.45
N ILE A 272 -3.74 19.37 -17.21
CA ILE A 272 -4.65 18.79 -18.21
C ILE A 272 -5.74 19.80 -18.60
N ALA A 273 -6.41 20.40 -17.63
CA ALA A 273 -7.44 21.42 -17.88
C ALA A 273 -6.90 22.59 -18.70
N HIS A 274 -5.64 22.98 -18.44
CA HIS A 274 -5.00 24.09 -19.16
C HIS A 274 -4.56 23.72 -20.58
N GLN A 275 -4.20 22.46 -20.83
CA GLN A 275 -3.45 22.09 -22.05
C GLN A 275 -4.16 21.09 -22.99
N HIS A 276 -5.33 20.54 -22.62
CA HIS A 276 -6.00 19.56 -23.47
C HIS A 276 -6.54 20.14 -24.80
N HIS A 277 -6.58 21.46 -24.95
CA HIS A 277 -6.89 22.16 -26.19
C HIS A 277 -5.67 22.78 -26.88
N GLU A 278 -4.48 22.57 -26.32
CA GLU A 278 -3.25 22.90 -27.06
C GLU A 278 -3.08 21.95 -28.24
N LYS A 279 -2.46 22.46 -29.33
CA LYS A 279 -2.22 21.68 -30.53
C LYS A 279 -0.72 21.54 -30.80
N TRP A 280 -0.32 20.41 -31.29
CA TRP A 280 1.09 20.10 -31.53
C TRP A 280 1.82 21.14 -32.34
N ASP A 281 1.13 21.78 -33.34
CA ASP A 281 1.68 22.81 -34.18
C ASP A 281 1.74 24.21 -33.56
N GLY A 282 1.18 24.40 -32.36
CA GLY A 282 1.10 25.64 -31.62
C GLY A 282 -0.11 26.53 -31.98
N SER A 283 -1.06 26.03 -32.77
CA SER A 283 -2.30 26.77 -33.11
C SER A 283 -3.42 26.59 -32.08
N GLY A 284 -3.13 25.89 -30.98
CA GLY A 284 -4.07 25.63 -29.89
C GLY A 284 -4.28 26.80 -28.93
N TYR A 285 -4.95 26.56 -27.81
CA TYR A 285 -5.21 27.55 -26.77
C TYR A 285 -5.14 26.87 -25.39
N PRO A 286 -4.98 27.62 -24.30
CA PRO A 286 -4.94 29.09 -24.17
C PRO A 286 -3.56 29.70 -24.31
N GLN A 287 -2.45 28.91 -24.30
CA GLN A 287 -1.09 29.41 -24.29
C GLN A 287 -0.41 29.39 -25.68
N GLY A 288 -0.92 28.57 -26.60
CA GLY A 288 -0.29 28.33 -27.88
C GLY A 288 1.03 27.54 -27.76
N LEU A 289 1.08 26.60 -26.81
CA LEU A 289 2.24 25.73 -26.64
C LEU A 289 2.43 24.82 -27.84
N LYS A 290 3.68 24.43 -28.14
CA LYS A 290 4.02 23.67 -29.33
C LYS A 290 4.86 22.44 -28.99
N GLY A 291 4.55 21.33 -29.65
CA GLY A 291 5.35 20.12 -29.55
C GLY A 291 5.44 19.58 -28.11
N GLU A 292 6.66 19.32 -27.66
CA GLU A 292 6.94 18.78 -26.34
C GLU A 292 6.80 19.79 -25.19
N ASP A 293 6.63 21.09 -25.50
CA ASP A 293 6.27 22.09 -24.48
C ASP A 293 4.88 21.83 -23.91
N ILE A 294 4.01 21.12 -24.66
CA ILE A 294 2.73 20.61 -24.17
C ILE A 294 3.01 19.38 -23.29
N HIS A 295 2.59 19.43 -22.05
CA HIS A 295 2.76 18.29 -21.13
C HIS A 295 2.13 17.00 -21.70
N ILE A 296 2.78 15.85 -21.49
CA ILE A 296 2.27 14.56 -22.02
C ILE A 296 0.81 14.30 -21.62
N ALA A 297 0.41 14.64 -20.40
CA ALA A 297 -0.96 14.48 -19.93
C ALA A 297 -1.96 15.32 -20.76
N GLY A 298 -1.60 16.54 -21.17
CA GLY A 298 -2.42 17.36 -22.08
C GLY A 298 -2.52 16.72 -23.46
N ARG A 299 -1.39 16.24 -24.02
CA ARG A 299 -1.34 15.61 -25.35
C ARG A 299 -2.20 14.33 -25.43
N VAL A 300 -2.11 13.45 -24.43
CA VAL A 300 -2.90 12.20 -24.42
C VAL A 300 -4.39 12.49 -24.19
N THR A 301 -4.72 13.45 -23.30
CA THR A 301 -6.11 13.81 -23.03
C THR A 301 -6.76 14.49 -24.24
N ALA A 302 -6.04 15.32 -25.01
CA ALA A 302 -6.54 15.91 -26.24
C ALA A 302 -6.96 14.85 -27.29
N ILE A 303 -6.18 13.79 -27.44
CA ILE A 303 -6.52 12.67 -28.33
C ILE A 303 -7.74 11.90 -27.78
N ALA A 304 -7.75 11.63 -26.49
CA ALA A 304 -8.82 10.89 -25.83
C ALA A 304 -10.17 11.64 -25.91
N ASP A 305 -10.17 12.94 -25.64
CA ASP A 305 -11.37 13.78 -25.71
C ASP A 305 -11.92 13.85 -27.15
N VAL A 306 -11.08 14.10 -28.14
CA VAL A 306 -11.52 14.13 -29.55
C VAL A 306 -12.01 12.76 -30.02
N LEU A 307 -11.37 11.66 -29.63
CA LEU A 307 -11.82 10.31 -29.94
C LEU A 307 -13.24 10.08 -29.40
N ASP A 308 -13.46 10.43 -28.15
CA ASP A 308 -14.77 10.29 -27.52
C ASP A 308 -15.83 11.20 -28.13
N ALA A 309 -15.47 12.46 -28.33
CA ALA A 309 -16.37 13.47 -28.90
C ALA A 309 -16.87 13.11 -30.31
N LEU A 310 -16.09 12.41 -31.09
CA LEU A 310 -16.47 11.98 -32.44
C LEU A 310 -17.10 10.59 -32.46
N GLY A 311 -16.67 9.69 -31.58
CA GLY A 311 -17.11 8.30 -31.54
C GLY A 311 -18.48 8.08 -30.93
N HIS A 312 -19.02 9.07 -30.19
CA HIS A 312 -20.30 8.91 -29.47
C HIS A 312 -21.33 9.96 -29.92
N LYS A 313 -22.60 9.56 -29.83
CA LYS A 313 -23.74 10.45 -30.13
C LYS A 313 -23.80 11.54 -29.08
N ARG A 314 -23.81 12.81 -29.52
CA ARG A 314 -24.09 14.00 -28.69
C ARG A 314 -25.48 14.53 -29.00
N CYS A 315 -26.06 15.35 -28.11
CA CYS A 315 -27.40 15.92 -28.26
C CYS A 315 -27.67 16.55 -29.62
N TYR A 316 -26.63 17.10 -30.27
CA TYR A 316 -26.75 17.85 -31.52
C TYR A 316 -26.00 17.20 -32.72
N LYS A 317 -25.29 16.07 -32.52
CA LYS A 317 -24.53 15.39 -33.60
C LYS A 317 -24.55 13.89 -33.46
N PRO A 318 -24.84 13.13 -34.55
CA PRO A 318 -24.66 11.69 -34.54
C PRO A 318 -23.18 11.33 -34.39
N ALA A 319 -22.91 10.13 -33.86
CA ALA A 319 -21.56 9.58 -33.89
C ALA A 319 -21.03 9.49 -35.33
N TRP A 320 -19.73 9.70 -35.47
CA TRP A 320 -19.07 9.50 -36.77
C TRP A 320 -18.78 8.02 -36.99
N GLU A 321 -18.77 7.63 -38.24
CA GLU A 321 -18.24 6.32 -38.65
C GLU A 321 -16.75 6.23 -38.31
N LEU A 322 -16.33 5.06 -37.82
CA LEU A 322 -14.95 4.82 -37.36
C LEU A 322 -13.92 5.22 -38.42
N ASP A 323 -14.13 4.84 -39.68
CA ASP A 323 -13.21 5.15 -40.78
C ASP A 323 -12.99 6.65 -40.95
N LYS A 324 -14.03 7.47 -40.70
CA LYS A 324 -13.94 8.92 -40.77
C LYS A 324 -13.10 9.49 -39.62
N ILE A 325 -13.23 8.93 -38.41
CA ILE A 325 -12.42 9.31 -37.25
C ILE A 325 -10.95 8.97 -37.49
N LEU A 326 -10.68 7.77 -37.98
CA LEU A 326 -9.32 7.33 -38.29
C LEU A 326 -8.67 8.16 -39.41
N ALA A 327 -9.45 8.58 -40.43
CA ALA A 327 -8.97 9.47 -41.46
C ALA A 327 -8.58 10.86 -40.91
N LEU A 328 -9.42 11.44 -40.00
CA LEU A 328 -9.11 12.69 -39.33
C LEU A 328 -7.84 12.58 -38.49
N PHE A 329 -7.66 11.52 -37.73
CA PHE A 329 -6.48 11.32 -36.88
C PHE A 329 -5.19 11.24 -37.70
N LYS A 330 -5.24 10.61 -38.90
CA LYS A 330 -4.11 10.58 -39.84
C LYS A 330 -3.82 11.97 -40.41
N GLU A 331 -4.87 12.74 -40.77
CA GLU A 331 -4.72 14.09 -41.31
C GLU A 331 -4.16 15.09 -40.28
N GLU A 332 -4.59 14.96 -39.01
CA GLU A 332 -4.21 15.86 -37.92
C GLU A 332 -2.93 15.44 -37.20
N ARG A 333 -2.28 14.36 -37.64
CA ARG A 333 -0.98 13.90 -37.14
C ARG A 333 0.10 14.97 -37.40
N GLY A 334 0.74 15.44 -36.30
CA GLY A 334 1.76 16.50 -36.36
C GLY A 334 1.20 17.91 -36.53
N LYS A 335 -0.13 18.09 -36.60
CA LYS A 335 -0.84 19.36 -36.55
C LYS A 335 -1.54 19.54 -35.20
N HIS A 336 -2.70 18.93 -35.07
CA HIS A 336 -3.43 18.91 -33.78
C HIS A 336 -2.74 17.99 -32.80
N PHE A 337 -2.40 16.78 -33.20
CA PHE A 337 -1.95 15.71 -32.33
C PHE A 337 -0.45 15.42 -32.45
N ASP A 338 0.13 14.99 -31.31
CA ASP A 338 1.48 14.46 -31.25
C ASP A 338 1.62 13.25 -32.21
N PRO A 339 2.57 13.31 -33.17
CA PRO A 339 2.73 12.25 -34.16
C PRO A 339 3.11 10.90 -33.55
N ALA A 340 3.89 10.89 -32.46
CA ALA A 340 4.29 9.64 -31.81
C ALA A 340 3.10 8.99 -31.08
N LEU A 341 2.22 9.78 -30.45
CA LEU A 341 1.02 9.28 -29.79
C LEU A 341 -0.01 8.76 -30.80
N ILE A 342 -0.13 9.41 -31.95
CA ILE A 342 -1.00 8.91 -33.04
C ILE A 342 -0.47 7.60 -33.62
N ASP A 343 0.83 7.45 -33.78
CA ASP A 343 1.42 6.19 -34.24
C ASP A 343 1.15 5.05 -33.22
N LEU A 344 1.26 5.33 -31.91
CA LEU A 344 0.89 4.38 -30.86
C LEU A 344 -0.60 4.02 -30.88
N PHE A 345 -1.47 5.01 -31.06
CA PHE A 345 -2.90 4.79 -31.19
C PHE A 345 -3.23 3.81 -32.33
N PHE A 346 -2.66 4.04 -33.53
CA PHE A 346 -2.89 3.16 -34.67
C PHE A 346 -2.29 1.77 -34.50
N ASN A 347 -1.13 1.65 -33.87
CA ASN A 347 -0.48 0.37 -33.61
C ASN A 347 -1.24 -0.50 -32.59
N HIS A 348 -2.10 0.12 -31.77
CA HIS A 348 -2.85 -0.54 -30.70
C HIS A 348 -4.37 -0.25 -30.79
N LEU A 349 -4.86 0.00 -32.01
CA LEU A 349 -6.25 0.40 -32.25
C LEU A 349 -7.27 -0.60 -31.67
N ASP A 350 -6.97 -1.90 -31.68
CA ASP A 350 -7.78 -2.95 -31.13
C ASP A 350 -8.10 -2.74 -29.62
N GLN A 351 -7.14 -2.23 -28.86
CA GLN A 351 -7.34 -1.95 -27.44
C GLN A 351 -8.27 -0.74 -27.22
N PHE A 352 -8.18 0.29 -28.04
CA PHE A 352 -9.10 1.43 -28.00
C PHE A 352 -10.52 1.01 -28.39
N LEU A 353 -10.66 0.16 -29.40
CA LEU A 353 -11.96 -0.37 -29.81
C LEU A 353 -12.58 -1.25 -28.72
N ALA A 354 -11.78 -1.99 -27.98
CA ALA A 354 -12.25 -2.77 -26.84
C ALA A 354 -12.84 -1.89 -25.73
N ILE A 355 -12.26 -0.70 -25.46
CA ILE A 355 -12.81 0.28 -24.53
C ILE A 355 -14.16 0.80 -25.05
N ILE A 356 -14.27 1.16 -26.32
CA ILE A 356 -15.52 1.61 -26.94
C ILE A 356 -16.62 0.56 -26.76
N GLU A 357 -16.32 -0.70 -27.07
CA GLU A 357 -17.29 -1.78 -26.99
C GLU A 357 -17.71 -2.09 -25.55
N HIS A 358 -16.76 -1.98 -24.59
CA HIS A 358 -17.07 -2.12 -23.19
C HIS A 358 -18.14 -1.12 -22.72
N TYR A 359 -18.02 0.15 -23.12
CA TYR A 359 -18.96 1.20 -22.71
C TYR A 359 -20.29 1.19 -23.47
N ARG A 360 -20.36 0.63 -24.69
CA ARG A 360 -21.62 0.48 -25.43
C ARG A 360 -22.67 -0.32 -24.68
N GLN A 361 -22.25 -1.26 -23.84
CA GLN A 361 -23.16 -2.08 -23.04
C GLN A 361 -23.94 -1.25 -22.01
N PHE A 362 -23.41 -0.11 -21.60
CA PHE A 362 -24.02 0.79 -20.61
C PHE A 362 -24.81 1.97 -21.24
N GLU A 363 -24.84 2.09 -22.57
CA GLU A 363 -25.58 3.15 -23.28
C GLU A 363 -27.01 2.76 -23.59
N HIS A 364 -27.43 1.52 -23.28
CA HIS A 364 -28.74 0.99 -23.57
C HIS A 364 -29.65 0.83 -22.35
N ASP A 365 -29.18 1.21 -21.17
CA ASP A 365 -29.94 1.29 -19.93
C ASP A 365 -30.26 2.79 -19.59
#